data_e1609e27d7bc38e6adc4234231521cae
#
_entry.id   e1609e27d7bc38e6adc4234231521cae
#
_cell.length_a   1.000
_cell.length_b   1.000
_cell.length_c   1.000
_cell.angle_alpha   90.00
_cell.angle_beta   90.00
_cell.angle_gamma   90.00
#
_symmetry.space_group_name_H-M   'P 1'
#
loop_
_entity.id
_entity.type
_entity.pdbx_description
1 polymer ?
#
loop_
_entity_poly.entity_id
_entity_poly.type
_entity_poly.pdbx_seq_one_letter_code
_entity_poly.pdbx_strand_id
1 'polypeptide(L)'
;MEVYELNFFKRLRKSISVSGGGSKKPKTDTEAINSLSSAYVALETKLNLKSTGRSAILIKRAAVAEFDEMKYEIERFLEAGKADFDLTYRTIVDPYDYLWIIIVSKTIEDNVAAIISIGETIEQKGFSDKLLASIFDFNDGNIAQYLIYNYKLDKFYPFVPVNEQQKRRNHGDELKIMSAIADELPFEKELSKWYPIWNIPV
;
A
#
# COMPACT_ATOMS: atom_id res chain seq x y z
N MET A 1 -4.92 27.34 8.13
CA MET A 1 -4.86 25.87 8.27
C MET A 1 -4.93 25.17 6.91
N GLU A 2 -5.81 25.58 6.00
CA GLU A 2 -5.91 25.06 4.62
C GLU A 2 -4.62 25.13 3.77
N VAL A 3 -3.80 26.14 3.95
CA VAL A 3 -2.57 26.37 3.15
C VAL A 3 -1.48 25.32 3.45
N TYR A 4 -1.46 24.73 4.64
CA TYR A 4 -0.48 23.69 5.01
C TYR A 4 -0.82 22.33 4.40
N GLU A 5 -2.10 21.99 4.29
CA GLU A 5 -2.59 20.73 3.71
C GLU A 5 -2.39 20.70 2.19
N LEU A 6 -2.68 21.81 1.49
CA LEU A 6 -2.47 21.94 0.04
C LEU A 6 -0.99 21.84 -0.35
N ASN A 7 -0.08 22.31 0.48
CA ASN A 7 1.35 22.23 0.25
C ASN A 7 1.91 20.81 0.44
N PHE A 8 1.28 19.98 1.24
CA PHE A 8 1.73 18.61 1.48
C PHE A 8 1.51 17.72 0.25
N PHE A 9 0.33 17.73 -0.35
CA PHE A 9 0.05 17.00 -1.60
C PHE A 9 0.88 17.51 -2.79
N LYS A 10 1.09 18.82 -2.90
CA LYS A 10 2.00 19.39 -3.92
C LYS A 10 3.46 18.96 -3.70
N ARG A 11 3.89 18.81 -2.44
CA ARG A 11 5.21 18.29 -2.10
C ARG A 11 5.34 16.80 -2.41
N LEU A 12 4.30 16.00 -2.17
CA LEU A 12 4.27 14.58 -2.51
C LEU A 12 4.42 14.38 -4.04
N ARG A 13 3.61 15.06 -4.83
CA ARG A 13 3.75 15.04 -6.31
C ARG A 13 5.15 15.45 -6.78
N LYS A 14 5.75 16.40 -6.08
CA LYS A 14 7.10 16.88 -6.40
C LYS A 14 8.19 15.91 -5.93
N SER A 15 8.00 15.15 -4.86
CA SER A 15 8.94 14.12 -4.42
C SER A 15 8.92 12.87 -5.30
N ILE A 16 7.77 12.54 -5.88
CA ILE A 16 7.63 11.47 -6.87
C ILE A 16 8.32 11.83 -8.21
N SER A 17 8.38 13.14 -8.56
CA SER A 17 8.94 13.61 -9.83
C SER A 17 10.41 14.06 -9.76
N VAL A 18 11.05 14.09 -8.61
CA VAL A 18 12.45 14.58 -8.44
C VAL A 18 13.27 13.57 -7.63
N SER A 19 13.86 12.64 -8.34
CA SER A 19 15.09 11.99 -7.88
C SER A 19 16.24 12.97 -8.09
N GLY A 20 16.57 13.79 -7.09
CA GLY A 20 17.70 14.70 -7.17
C GLY A 20 17.79 15.72 -6.04
N GLY A 21 18.63 15.42 -5.06
CA GLY A 21 19.34 16.43 -4.28
C GLY A 21 18.71 16.89 -2.97
N GLY A 22 19.27 16.45 -1.85
CA GLY A 22 19.17 17.13 -0.55
C GLY A 22 18.77 16.30 0.65
N SER A 23 19.68 15.52 1.19
CA SER A 23 19.95 15.30 2.61
C SER A 23 18.77 15.13 3.61
N LYS A 24 18.04 14.06 3.48
CA LYS A 24 17.60 13.11 4.51
C LYS A 24 17.49 11.80 3.75
N LYS A 25 18.13 10.72 4.23
CA LYS A 25 17.90 9.40 3.62
C LYS A 25 16.39 9.17 3.61
N PRO A 26 15.78 8.89 2.45
CA PRO A 26 14.37 8.46 2.40
C PRO A 26 14.25 7.26 3.35
N LYS A 27 13.14 7.16 4.08
CA LYS A 27 12.89 5.96 4.87
C LYS A 27 12.78 4.80 3.89
N THR A 28 13.34 3.65 4.24
CA THR A 28 13.46 2.47 3.38
C THR A 28 12.10 2.02 2.82
N ASP A 29 11.05 2.13 3.63
CA ASP A 29 9.67 1.78 3.27
C ASP A 29 9.04 2.74 2.24
N THR A 30 9.20 4.06 2.40
CA THR A 30 8.72 5.07 1.45
C THR A 30 9.35 4.86 0.07
N GLU A 31 10.67 4.63 0.01
CA GLU A 31 11.38 4.37 -1.25
C GLU A 31 10.92 3.06 -1.90
N ALA A 32 10.79 2.00 -1.09
CA ALA A 32 10.33 0.70 -1.54
C ALA A 32 8.90 0.76 -2.12
N ILE A 33 7.96 1.39 -1.41
CA ILE A 33 6.57 1.51 -1.87
C ILE A 33 6.49 2.41 -3.12
N ASN A 34 7.27 3.49 -3.17
CA ASN A 34 7.29 4.39 -4.33
C ASN A 34 7.79 3.71 -5.61
N SER A 35 8.73 2.75 -5.51
CA SER A 35 9.23 2.02 -6.66
C SER A 35 8.16 1.16 -7.36
N LEU A 36 7.03 0.87 -6.69
CA LEU A 36 5.89 0.18 -7.30
C LEU A 36 5.31 0.94 -8.50
N SER A 37 5.29 2.26 -8.48
CA SER A 37 4.82 3.07 -9.61
C SER A 37 5.64 2.82 -10.88
N SER A 38 6.95 2.62 -10.75
CA SER A 38 7.84 2.28 -11.87
C SER A 38 7.67 0.81 -12.28
N ALA A 39 7.60 -0.10 -11.32
CA ALA A 39 7.45 -1.53 -11.55
C ALA A 39 6.09 -1.89 -12.19
N TYR A 40 5.08 -1.04 -12.05
CA TYR A 40 3.76 -1.27 -12.61
C TYR A 40 3.78 -1.42 -14.15
N VAL A 41 4.64 -0.69 -14.83
CA VAL A 41 4.80 -0.82 -16.30
C VAL A 41 5.20 -2.24 -16.68
N ALA A 42 6.08 -2.87 -15.91
CA ALA A 42 6.49 -4.25 -16.16
C ALA A 42 5.37 -5.26 -15.82
N LEU A 43 4.58 -5.03 -14.76
CA LEU A 43 3.41 -5.85 -14.45
C LEU A 43 2.38 -5.82 -15.60
N GLU A 44 2.08 -4.65 -16.12
CA GLU A 44 1.12 -4.48 -17.21
C GLU A 44 1.64 -5.08 -18.52
N THR A 45 2.89 -4.79 -18.90
CA THR A 45 3.43 -5.20 -20.20
C THR A 45 3.84 -6.67 -20.27
N LYS A 46 4.43 -7.22 -19.19
CA LYS A 46 4.91 -8.61 -19.17
C LYS A 46 3.82 -9.62 -18.76
N LEU A 47 2.87 -9.21 -17.92
CA LEU A 47 1.88 -10.12 -17.32
C LEU A 47 0.43 -9.73 -17.63
N ASN A 48 0.18 -8.62 -18.32
CA ASN A 48 -1.15 -8.03 -18.53
C ASN A 48 -1.90 -7.82 -17.19
N LEU A 49 -1.16 -7.55 -16.13
CA LEU A 49 -1.67 -7.39 -14.78
C LEU A 49 -1.96 -5.91 -14.53
N LYS A 50 -3.25 -5.55 -14.47
CA LYS A 50 -3.70 -4.18 -14.35
C LYS A 50 -4.08 -3.84 -12.91
N SER A 51 -3.69 -2.64 -12.47
CA SER A 51 -4.19 -2.11 -11.21
C SER A 51 -5.71 -1.96 -11.27
N THR A 52 -6.38 -2.40 -10.21
CA THR A 52 -7.84 -2.18 -10.05
C THR A 52 -8.16 -0.79 -9.50
N GLY A 53 -7.11 0.01 -9.21
CA GLY A 53 -7.25 1.28 -8.52
C GLY A 53 -7.53 1.14 -7.02
N ARG A 54 -7.45 -0.06 -6.46
CA ARG A 54 -7.69 -0.33 -5.03
C ARG A 54 -6.40 -0.67 -4.31
N SER A 55 -6.26 -0.10 -3.12
CA SER A 55 -5.18 -0.42 -2.19
C SER A 55 -5.67 -0.37 -0.75
N ALA A 56 -4.92 -0.93 0.17
CA ALA A 56 -5.23 -0.84 1.58
C ALA A 56 -3.96 -0.81 2.43
N ILE A 57 -4.07 -0.21 3.61
CA ILE A 57 -3.09 -0.36 4.68
C ILE A 57 -3.73 -1.09 5.85
N LEU A 58 -3.00 -2.07 6.37
CA LEU A 58 -3.41 -2.92 7.48
C LEU A 58 -2.63 -2.54 8.74
N ILE A 59 -3.35 -2.23 9.82
CA ILE A 59 -2.79 -1.70 11.06
C ILE A 59 -3.33 -2.51 12.23
N LYS A 60 -2.46 -2.91 13.15
CA LYS A 60 -2.89 -3.47 14.43
C LYS A 60 -3.43 -2.34 15.31
N ARG A 61 -4.67 -2.44 15.76
CA ARG A 61 -5.25 -1.43 16.64
C ARG A 61 -4.54 -1.35 18.00
N ALA A 62 -4.58 -0.16 18.58
CA ALA A 62 -4.19 0.08 19.96
C ALA A 62 -5.36 0.72 20.71
N ALA A 63 -5.64 0.24 21.91
CA ALA A 63 -6.75 0.72 22.73
C ALA A 63 -6.30 1.95 23.56
N VAL A 64 -5.86 3.00 22.89
CA VAL A 64 -5.41 4.27 23.49
C VAL A 64 -5.98 5.44 22.68
N ALA A 65 -6.25 6.56 23.36
CA ALA A 65 -6.88 7.73 22.76
C ALA A 65 -6.06 8.31 21.60
N GLU A 66 -4.74 8.29 21.72
CA GLU A 66 -3.80 8.78 20.71
C GLU A 66 -3.92 8.00 19.38
N PHE A 67 -4.32 6.72 19.43
CA PHE A 67 -4.59 5.94 18.22
C PHE A 67 -5.85 6.43 17.52
N ASP A 68 -6.91 6.73 18.25
CA ASP A 68 -8.14 7.27 17.69
C ASP A 68 -7.93 8.68 17.13
N GLU A 69 -7.11 9.51 17.78
CA GLU A 69 -6.68 10.82 17.25
C GLU A 69 -5.90 10.67 15.93
N MET A 70 -4.95 9.75 15.87
CA MET A 70 -4.20 9.44 14.65
C MET A 70 -5.15 9.01 13.52
N LYS A 71 -6.07 8.08 13.80
CA LYS A 71 -7.07 7.62 12.83
C LYS A 71 -7.91 8.79 12.30
N TYR A 72 -8.40 9.64 13.19
CA TYR A 72 -9.17 10.83 12.82
C TYR A 72 -8.37 11.79 11.93
N GLU A 73 -7.08 12.00 12.21
CA GLU A 73 -6.21 12.85 11.41
C GLU A 73 -6.00 12.28 10.00
N ILE A 74 -5.82 10.96 9.89
CA ILE A 74 -5.74 10.26 8.59
C ILE A 74 -7.04 10.42 7.81
N GLU A 75 -8.19 10.23 8.45
CA GLU A 75 -9.50 10.38 7.79
C GLU A 75 -9.73 11.81 7.31
N ARG A 76 -9.37 12.81 8.10
CA ARG A 76 -9.42 14.23 7.69
C ARG A 76 -8.53 14.52 6.50
N PHE A 77 -7.31 13.97 6.51
CA PHE A 77 -6.37 14.09 5.41
C PHE A 77 -6.93 13.49 4.12
N LEU A 78 -7.46 12.28 4.19
CA LEU A 78 -8.07 11.60 3.04
C LEU A 78 -9.32 12.33 2.53
N GLU A 79 -10.14 12.87 3.44
CA GLU A 79 -11.32 13.65 3.08
C GLU A 79 -10.93 14.94 2.32
N ALA A 80 -9.90 15.63 2.77
CA ALA A 80 -9.40 16.83 2.08
C ALA A 80 -8.80 16.50 0.70
N GLY A 81 -8.21 15.31 0.54
CA GLY A 81 -7.63 14.84 -0.72
C GLY A 81 -8.62 14.38 -1.78
N LYS A 82 -9.88 14.10 -1.42
CA LYS A 82 -10.90 13.54 -2.34
C LYS A 82 -11.07 14.36 -3.61
N ALA A 83 -11.13 15.68 -3.49
CA ALA A 83 -11.38 16.57 -4.64
C ALA A 83 -10.14 16.70 -5.56
N ASP A 84 -8.95 16.67 -5.00
CA ASP A 84 -7.71 16.93 -5.73
C ASP A 84 -7.14 15.67 -6.42
N PHE A 85 -7.42 14.49 -5.88
CA PHE A 85 -6.86 13.20 -6.33
C PHE A 85 -7.92 12.21 -6.84
N ASP A 86 -9.19 12.63 -6.88
CA ASP A 86 -10.30 11.76 -7.30
C ASP A 86 -10.25 10.40 -6.57
N LEU A 87 -9.91 10.45 -5.30
CA LEU A 87 -9.84 9.28 -4.44
C LEU A 87 -11.07 9.14 -3.55
N THR A 88 -11.41 7.92 -3.22
CA THR A 88 -12.35 7.60 -2.16
C THR A 88 -11.68 6.66 -1.14
N TYR A 89 -12.18 6.66 0.08
CA TYR A 89 -11.65 5.77 1.11
C TYR A 89 -12.77 5.24 2.01
N ARG A 90 -12.46 4.14 2.69
CA ARG A 90 -13.27 3.61 3.79
C ARG A 90 -12.39 2.96 4.84
N THR A 91 -12.85 2.96 6.08
CA THR A 91 -12.19 2.29 7.20
C THR A 91 -13.04 1.11 7.68
N ILE A 92 -12.40 -0.02 7.99
CA ILE A 92 -13.05 -1.22 8.50
C ILE A 92 -12.20 -1.77 9.64
N VAL A 93 -12.84 -2.18 10.72
CA VAL A 93 -12.21 -3.01 11.75
C VAL A 93 -12.67 -4.44 11.53
N ASP A 94 -11.73 -5.35 11.35
CA ASP A 94 -12.02 -6.75 11.11
C ASP A 94 -12.28 -7.52 12.44
N PRO A 95 -12.75 -8.78 12.37
CA PRO A 95 -13.00 -9.60 13.56
C PRO A 95 -11.76 -9.91 14.42
N TYR A 96 -10.55 -9.66 13.90
CA TYR A 96 -9.27 -9.85 14.60
C TYR A 96 -8.74 -8.56 15.22
N ASP A 97 -9.56 -7.49 15.21
CA ASP A 97 -9.22 -6.16 15.72
C ASP A 97 -8.10 -5.47 14.93
N TYR A 98 -8.00 -5.72 13.63
CA TYR A 98 -7.16 -4.95 12.73
C TYR A 98 -7.95 -3.86 12.06
N LEU A 99 -7.35 -2.68 11.95
CA LEU A 99 -7.87 -1.56 11.18
C LEU A 99 -7.38 -1.64 9.74
N TRP A 100 -8.32 -1.66 8.82
CA TRP A 100 -8.10 -1.52 7.38
C TRP A 100 -8.48 -0.11 6.95
N ILE A 101 -7.58 0.58 6.28
CA ILE A 101 -7.86 1.82 5.56
C ILE A 101 -7.73 1.49 4.09
N ILE A 102 -8.86 1.47 3.39
CA ILE A 102 -8.98 1.09 2.00
C ILE A 102 -9.10 2.36 1.17
N ILE A 103 -8.34 2.45 0.09
CA ILE A 103 -8.28 3.59 -0.82
C ILE A 103 -8.63 3.11 -2.20
N VAL A 104 -9.41 3.92 -2.90
CA VAL A 104 -9.74 3.71 -4.31
C VAL A 104 -9.40 4.99 -5.06
N SER A 105 -8.57 4.90 -6.08
CA SER A 105 -8.19 6.00 -6.97
C SER A 105 -8.13 5.54 -8.42
N LYS A 106 -7.93 6.47 -9.35
CA LYS A 106 -7.85 6.14 -10.78
C LYS A 106 -6.49 5.60 -11.22
N THR A 107 -5.43 5.97 -10.51
CA THR A 107 -4.04 5.64 -10.88
C THR A 107 -3.33 4.89 -9.77
N ILE A 108 -2.34 4.09 -10.12
CA ILE A 108 -1.48 3.42 -9.15
C ILE A 108 -0.63 4.44 -8.38
N GLU A 109 -0.24 5.52 -9.03
CA GLU A 109 0.57 6.60 -8.45
C GLU A 109 -0.18 7.28 -7.30
N ASP A 110 -1.47 7.57 -7.48
CA ASP A 110 -2.30 8.17 -6.43
C ASP A 110 -2.49 7.21 -5.24
N ASN A 111 -2.67 5.91 -5.53
CA ASN A 111 -2.72 4.87 -4.48
C ASN A 111 -1.40 4.80 -3.70
N VAL A 112 -0.27 4.75 -4.40
CA VAL A 112 1.07 4.72 -3.80
C VAL A 112 1.29 5.97 -2.93
N ALA A 113 0.96 7.15 -3.45
CA ALA A 113 1.08 8.41 -2.71
C ALA A 113 0.24 8.44 -1.44
N ALA A 114 -1.02 7.98 -1.52
CA ALA A 114 -1.91 7.93 -0.37
C ALA A 114 -1.40 6.94 0.70
N ILE A 115 -0.98 5.74 0.30
CA ILE A 115 -0.42 4.72 1.21
C ILE A 115 0.83 5.25 1.93
N ILE A 116 1.75 5.90 1.21
CA ILE A 116 2.95 6.50 1.80
C ILE A 116 2.55 7.55 2.83
N SER A 117 1.63 8.45 2.50
CA SER A 117 1.20 9.53 3.38
C SER A 117 0.55 9.02 4.66
N ILE A 118 -0.27 7.97 4.56
CA ILE A 118 -0.89 7.31 5.72
C ILE A 118 0.20 6.68 6.59
N GLY A 119 1.13 5.94 5.98
CA GLY A 119 2.24 5.31 6.69
C GLY A 119 3.08 6.32 7.46
N GLU A 120 3.48 7.43 6.80
CA GLU A 120 4.23 8.51 7.43
C GLU A 120 3.46 9.17 8.60
N THR A 121 2.15 9.37 8.46
CA THR A 121 1.32 9.90 9.54
C THR A 121 1.32 8.96 10.75
N ILE A 122 1.14 7.66 10.51
CA ILE A 122 1.16 6.63 11.57
C ILE A 122 2.51 6.61 12.30
N GLU A 123 3.61 6.70 11.56
CA GLU A 123 4.94 6.73 12.15
C GLU A 123 5.21 8.01 12.94
N GLN A 124 4.82 9.18 12.41
CA GLN A 124 4.97 10.46 13.10
C GLN A 124 4.21 10.51 14.44
N LYS A 125 3.12 9.76 14.53
CA LYS A 125 2.34 9.58 15.77
C LYS A 125 2.89 8.50 16.69
N GLY A 126 3.99 7.84 16.34
CA GLY A 126 4.65 6.84 17.17
C GLY A 126 4.06 5.43 17.08
N PHE A 127 3.25 5.13 16.06
CA PHE A 127 2.59 3.83 15.87
C PHE A 127 3.23 2.98 14.76
N SER A 128 4.49 3.22 14.39
CA SER A 128 5.18 2.43 13.36
C SER A 128 5.20 0.92 13.65
N ASP A 129 5.24 0.52 14.92
CA ASP A 129 5.17 -0.89 15.34
C ASP A 129 3.80 -1.53 15.12
N LYS A 130 2.78 -0.74 14.80
CA LYS A 130 1.42 -1.20 14.48
C LYS A 130 1.19 -1.39 12.98
N LEU A 131 2.06 -0.83 12.13
CA LEU A 131 1.99 -1.05 10.68
C LEU A 131 2.33 -2.51 10.35
N LEU A 132 1.42 -3.19 9.65
CA LEU A 132 1.59 -4.60 9.28
C LEU A 132 1.89 -4.76 7.79
N ALA A 133 1.02 -4.24 6.94
CA ALA A 133 1.15 -4.39 5.50
C ALA A 133 0.46 -3.27 4.72
N SER A 134 0.98 -2.98 3.53
CA SER A 134 0.25 -2.29 2.46
C SER A 134 -0.06 -3.27 1.34
N ILE A 135 -1.28 -3.23 0.84
CA ILE A 135 -1.81 -4.15 -0.14
C ILE A 135 -2.22 -3.36 -1.38
N PHE A 136 -1.78 -3.81 -2.55
CA PHE A 136 -2.15 -3.24 -3.84
C PHE A 136 -2.84 -4.32 -4.67
N ASP A 137 -4.04 -4.02 -5.16
CA ASP A 137 -4.90 -4.95 -5.87
C ASP A 137 -4.73 -4.83 -7.38
N PHE A 138 -4.49 -5.98 -8.01
CA PHE A 138 -4.32 -6.13 -9.44
C PHE A 138 -5.23 -7.23 -9.97
N ASN A 139 -5.51 -7.19 -11.28
CA ASN A 139 -6.32 -8.19 -11.95
C ASN A 139 -5.85 -8.39 -13.39
N ASP A 140 -5.82 -9.64 -13.84
CA ASP A 140 -5.54 -10.05 -15.23
C ASP A 140 -6.81 -10.28 -16.07
N GLY A 141 -7.98 -9.95 -15.50
CA GLY A 141 -9.29 -10.22 -16.07
C GLY A 141 -9.98 -11.47 -15.51
N ASN A 142 -9.28 -12.31 -14.72
CA ASN A 142 -9.79 -13.57 -14.18
C ASN A 142 -9.87 -13.57 -12.65
N ILE A 143 -8.73 -13.35 -11.99
CA ILE A 143 -8.61 -13.46 -10.54
C ILE A 143 -7.89 -12.24 -9.96
N ALA A 144 -8.22 -11.93 -8.70
CA ALA A 144 -7.51 -10.91 -7.95
C ALA A 144 -6.09 -11.38 -7.62
N GLN A 145 -5.13 -10.51 -7.78
CA GLN A 145 -3.72 -10.74 -7.51
C GLN A 145 -3.19 -9.56 -6.70
N TYR A 146 -2.54 -9.83 -5.60
CA TYR A 146 -2.10 -8.78 -4.69
C TYR A 146 -0.58 -8.68 -4.65
N LEU A 147 -0.07 -7.45 -4.61
CA LEU A 147 1.28 -7.16 -4.12
C LEU A 147 1.17 -6.62 -2.71
N ILE A 148 1.85 -7.29 -1.78
CA ILE A 148 1.81 -6.97 -0.36
C ILE A 148 3.19 -6.49 0.05
N TYR A 149 3.28 -5.25 0.55
CA TYR A 149 4.44 -4.73 1.25
C TYR A 149 4.33 -5.03 2.74
N ASN A 150 5.29 -5.75 3.28
CA ASN A 150 5.34 -6.09 4.70
C ASN A 150 6.31 -5.14 5.42
N TYR A 151 5.80 -4.30 6.30
CA TYR A 151 6.59 -3.28 7.00
C TYR A 151 7.66 -3.86 7.91
N LYS A 152 7.46 -5.06 8.46
CA LYS A 152 8.46 -5.72 9.30
C LYS A 152 9.63 -6.30 8.51
N LEU A 153 9.40 -6.66 7.26
CA LEU A 153 10.40 -7.25 6.37
C LEU A 153 11.05 -6.19 5.46
N ASP A 154 10.45 -5.01 5.33
CA ASP A 154 10.78 -3.97 4.36
C ASP A 154 10.81 -4.51 2.91
N LYS A 155 9.88 -5.41 2.58
CA LYS A 155 9.87 -6.13 1.31
C LYS A 155 8.46 -6.43 0.82
N PHE A 156 8.36 -6.52 -0.51
CA PHE A 156 7.19 -7.01 -1.19
C PHE A 156 7.15 -8.53 -1.31
N TYR A 157 5.95 -9.06 -1.38
CA TYR A 157 5.68 -10.41 -1.86
C TYR A 157 4.31 -10.47 -2.54
N PRO A 158 4.10 -11.37 -3.52
CA PRO A 158 2.82 -11.53 -4.18
C PRO A 158 1.91 -12.46 -3.38
N PHE A 159 0.61 -12.27 -3.53
CA PHE A 159 -0.40 -13.15 -2.98
C PHE A 159 -1.54 -13.33 -3.98
N VAL A 160 -1.78 -14.56 -4.43
CA VAL A 160 -2.80 -14.91 -5.41
C VAL A 160 -3.77 -15.93 -4.80
N PRO A 161 -4.84 -15.47 -4.12
CA PRO A 161 -5.85 -16.36 -3.56
C PRO A 161 -6.69 -16.99 -4.69
N VAL A 162 -6.88 -18.29 -4.65
CA VAL A 162 -7.73 -19.03 -5.60
C VAL A 162 -9.02 -19.49 -4.92
N ASN A 163 -8.95 -19.84 -3.66
CA ASN A 163 -10.11 -20.24 -2.88
C ASN A 163 -9.93 -19.82 -1.41
N GLU A 164 -10.67 -18.80 -1.02
CA GLU A 164 -10.64 -18.22 0.33
C GLU A 164 -11.08 -19.21 1.41
N GLN A 165 -12.12 -20.00 1.14
CA GLN A 165 -12.69 -20.96 2.10
C GLN A 165 -11.72 -22.11 2.37
N GLN A 166 -11.05 -22.60 1.32
CA GLN A 166 -10.09 -23.71 1.43
C GLN A 166 -8.67 -23.23 1.72
N LYS A 167 -8.45 -21.90 1.88
CA LYS A 167 -7.13 -21.30 2.08
C LYS A 167 -6.13 -21.72 1.00
N ARG A 168 -6.57 -21.73 -0.26
CA ARG A 168 -5.72 -22.08 -1.42
C ARG A 168 -5.25 -20.84 -2.16
N ARG A 169 -3.97 -20.83 -2.50
CA ARG A 169 -3.30 -19.79 -3.27
C ARG A 169 -2.58 -20.37 -4.50
N ASN A 170 -2.30 -19.57 -5.50
CA ASN A 170 -1.58 -19.99 -6.70
C ASN A 170 -0.11 -19.56 -6.66
N HIS A 171 0.73 -20.44 -6.14
CA HIS A 171 2.17 -20.19 -6.07
C HIS A 171 2.85 -20.04 -7.46
N GLY A 172 2.29 -20.67 -8.51
CA GLY A 172 2.82 -20.52 -9.85
C GLY A 172 2.70 -19.09 -10.38
N ASP A 173 1.55 -18.46 -10.20
CA ASP A 173 1.35 -17.06 -10.61
C ASP A 173 2.10 -16.09 -9.70
N GLU A 174 2.21 -16.39 -8.40
CA GLU A 174 3.03 -15.60 -7.48
C GLU A 174 4.50 -15.57 -7.89
N LEU A 175 5.07 -16.71 -8.29
CA LEU A 175 6.44 -16.78 -8.78
C LEU A 175 6.63 -16.07 -10.12
N LYS A 176 5.63 -16.08 -11.00
CA LYS A 176 5.65 -15.29 -12.25
C LYS A 176 5.70 -13.79 -11.96
N ILE A 177 4.85 -13.32 -11.03
CA ILE A 177 4.86 -11.90 -10.60
C ILE A 177 6.25 -11.52 -10.07
N MET A 178 6.78 -12.30 -9.13
CA MET A 178 8.11 -12.04 -8.59
C MET A 178 9.17 -11.98 -9.71
N SER A 179 9.17 -12.96 -10.61
CA SER A 179 10.17 -13.02 -11.70
C SER A 179 10.08 -11.85 -12.66
N ALA A 180 8.88 -11.28 -12.85
CA ALA A 180 8.68 -10.15 -13.77
C ALA A 180 9.25 -8.83 -13.24
N ILE A 181 9.26 -8.62 -11.91
CA ILE A 181 9.55 -7.33 -11.29
C ILE A 181 10.55 -7.39 -10.12
N ALA A 182 11.22 -8.52 -9.89
CA ALA A 182 12.17 -8.69 -8.78
C ALA A 182 13.38 -7.73 -8.85
N ASP A 183 13.74 -7.27 -10.04
CA ASP A 183 14.82 -6.30 -10.23
C ASP A 183 14.39 -4.85 -9.96
N GLU A 184 13.08 -4.60 -9.91
CA GLU A 184 12.49 -3.26 -9.77
C GLU A 184 11.96 -3.00 -8.34
N LEU A 185 11.65 -4.07 -7.59
CA LEU A 185 11.13 -4.00 -6.22
C LEU A 185 11.96 -4.81 -5.24
N PRO A 186 12.08 -4.37 -3.97
CA PRO A 186 12.69 -5.17 -2.92
C PRO A 186 11.79 -6.35 -2.54
N PHE A 187 11.99 -7.50 -3.18
CA PHE A 187 11.21 -8.72 -2.92
C PHE A 187 11.76 -9.56 -1.77
N GLU A 188 10.84 -10.17 -1.00
CA GLU A 188 11.18 -11.25 -0.07
C GLU A 188 11.40 -12.54 -0.88
N LYS A 189 12.63 -13.10 -0.77
CA LYS A 189 13.03 -14.29 -1.52
C LYS A 189 12.66 -15.60 -0.83
N GLU A 190 12.39 -15.54 0.47
CA GLU A 190 12.03 -16.71 1.27
C GLU A 190 10.52 -16.92 1.25
N LEU A 191 10.05 -17.93 0.53
CA LEU A 191 8.61 -18.20 0.32
C LEU A 191 7.86 -18.45 1.64
N SER A 192 8.52 -18.97 2.68
CA SER A 192 7.95 -19.19 3.99
C SER A 192 7.53 -17.89 4.70
N LYS A 193 8.06 -16.75 4.25
CA LYS A 193 7.72 -15.41 4.72
C LYS A 193 6.64 -14.71 3.90
N TRP A 194 6.09 -15.39 2.89
CA TRP A 194 4.95 -14.88 2.13
C TRP A 194 3.65 -15.20 2.87
N TYR A 195 3.38 -14.42 3.90
CA TYR A 195 2.24 -14.63 4.79
C TYR A 195 0.93 -14.38 4.06
N PRO A 196 0.01 -15.35 3.99
CA PRO A 196 -1.26 -15.15 3.33
C PRO A 196 -2.15 -14.20 4.15
N ILE A 197 -2.76 -13.24 3.47
CA ILE A 197 -3.79 -12.38 4.04
C ILE A 197 -5.11 -12.76 3.37
N TRP A 198 -5.96 -13.45 4.09
CA TRP A 198 -7.25 -13.93 3.58
C TRP A 198 -8.36 -12.92 3.85
N ASN A 199 -9.39 -12.91 2.98
CA ASN A 199 -10.54 -12.01 3.06
C ASN A 199 -10.12 -10.52 3.04
N ILE A 200 -9.21 -10.18 2.13
CA ILE A 200 -8.80 -8.79 1.92
C ILE A 200 -10.03 -7.97 1.49
N PRO A 201 -10.40 -6.89 2.19
CA PRO A 201 -11.67 -6.19 1.96
C PRO A 201 -11.59 -5.12 0.85
N VAL A 202 -10.72 -5.27 -0.14
CA VAL A 202 -10.54 -4.32 -1.26
C VAL A 202 -11.41 -4.65 -2.46
#